data_75ffa36b89a6efc6fcf8816453fcd7a7
#
_entry.id   75ffa36b89a6efc6fcf8816453fcd7a7
#
_cell.length_a   1.000
_cell.length_b   1.000
_cell.length_c   1.000
_cell.angle_alpha   90.00
_cell.angle_beta   90.00
_cell.angle_gamma   90.00
#
_symmetry.space_group_name_H-M   'P 1'
#
loop_
_entity.id
_entity.type
_entity.pdbx_description
1 polymer ?
#
loop_
_entity_poly.entity_id
_entity_poly.type
_entity_poly.pdbx_seq_one_letter_code
_entity_poly.pdbx_strand_id
1 'polypeptide(L)'
;MPLESVFSLASSVVLLGWLALAAVPYRFPLARLVAVVIALALSTLYAALMGAFWGEGKGGFGSLADVSALFAHPALLLGGWVHYLAFDLLVGTWEREEAAAIGLSRWLLLPCLGLTFMFGPVGWLLFMAMRFVRKATSRQLEPVAGT
;
A
#
# COMPACT_ATOMS: atom_id res chain seq x y z
N MET A 1 -17.86 11.21 15.51
CA MET A 1 -16.70 12.05 15.13
C MET A 1 -16.99 12.67 13.77
N PRO A 2 -16.59 13.92 13.52
CA PRO A 2 -16.67 14.49 12.17
C PRO A 2 -15.83 13.66 11.19
N LEU A 3 -16.32 13.45 9.95
CA LEU A 3 -15.60 12.67 8.93
C LEU A 3 -14.20 13.23 8.65
N GLU A 4 -14.04 14.54 8.75
CA GLU A 4 -12.76 15.23 8.58
C GLU A 4 -11.71 14.81 9.64
N SER A 5 -12.15 14.63 10.88
CA SER A 5 -11.25 14.12 11.94
C SER A 5 -10.83 12.67 11.69
N VAL A 6 -11.73 11.85 11.15
CA VAL A 6 -11.43 10.46 10.78
C VAL A 6 -10.44 10.43 9.61
N PHE A 7 -10.63 11.27 8.60
CA PHE A 7 -9.72 11.44 7.48
C PHE A 7 -8.30 11.83 7.94
N SER A 8 -8.22 12.88 8.80
CA SER A 8 -6.94 13.37 9.32
C SER A 8 -6.22 12.32 10.16
N LEU A 9 -6.96 11.57 11.01
CA LEU A 9 -6.40 10.50 11.82
C LEU A 9 -5.88 9.35 10.95
N ALA A 10 -6.68 8.86 10.01
CA ALA A 10 -6.29 7.76 9.10
C ALA A 10 -5.04 8.13 8.30
N SER A 11 -5.02 9.36 7.73
CA SER A 11 -3.88 9.87 6.97
C SER A 11 -2.62 10.06 7.84
N SER A 12 -2.77 10.43 9.11
CA SER A 12 -1.63 10.56 10.03
C SER A 12 -1.09 9.21 10.49
N VAL A 13 -1.97 8.27 10.79
CA VAL A 13 -1.57 6.94 11.27
C VAL A 13 -0.87 6.13 10.17
N VAL A 14 -1.32 6.22 8.92
CA VAL A 14 -0.66 5.51 7.82
C VAL A 14 0.78 5.97 7.61
N LEU A 15 1.11 7.24 7.88
CA LEU A 15 2.48 7.75 7.79
C LEU A 15 3.44 7.01 8.74
N LEU A 16 2.97 6.60 9.92
CA LEU A 16 3.79 5.81 10.86
C LEU A 16 4.16 4.44 10.23
N GLY A 17 3.22 3.82 9.51
CA GLY A 17 3.49 2.59 8.76
C GLY A 17 4.57 2.79 7.69
N TRP A 18 4.46 3.84 6.88
CA TRP A 18 5.43 4.17 5.84
C TRP A 18 6.80 4.53 6.41
N LEU A 19 6.85 5.31 7.49
CA LEU A 19 8.10 5.61 8.18
C LEU A 19 8.75 4.34 8.74
N ALA A 20 7.97 3.41 9.29
CA ALA A 20 8.50 2.12 9.74
C ALA A 20 9.08 1.30 8.59
N LEU A 21 8.37 1.21 7.44
CA LEU A 21 8.85 0.50 6.25
C LEU A 21 10.15 1.10 5.71
N ALA A 22 10.26 2.43 5.69
CA ALA A 22 11.42 3.13 5.17
C ALA A 22 12.61 3.13 6.13
N ALA A 23 12.40 3.33 7.44
CA ALA A 23 13.45 3.57 8.41
C ALA A 23 14.02 2.28 9.05
N VAL A 24 13.17 1.28 9.32
CA VAL A 24 13.58 0.07 10.06
C VAL A 24 14.37 -0.88 9.14
N PRO A 25 15.56 -1.37 9.54
CA PRO A 25 16.33 -2.34 8.76
C PRO A 25 15.56 -3.65 8.50
N TYR A 26 15.87 -4.33 7.38
CA TYR A 26 15.18 -5.57 6.97
C TYR A 26 15.19 -6.69 8.02
N ARG A 27 16.26 -6.76 8.83
CA ARG A 27 16.42 -7.78 9.88
C ARG A 27 15.39 -7.72 10.99
N PHE A 28 14.68 -6.59 11.14
CA PHE A 28 13.68 -6.42 12.19
C PHE A 28 12.27 -6.59 11.63
N PRO A 29 11.45 -7.49 12.19
CA PRO A 29 10.06 -7.69 11.77
C PRO A 29 9.14 -6.54 12.19
N LEU A 30 9.63 -5.62 13.02
CA LEU A 30 8.83 -4.51 13.57
C LEU A 30 8.14 -3.67 12.49
N ALA A 31 8.85 -3.35 11.39
CA ALA A 31 8.24 -2.56 10.31
C ALA A 31 7.02 -3.26 9.71
N ARG A 32 7.12 -4.57 9.44
CA ARG A 32 6.01 -5.38 8.96
C ARG A 32 4.86 -5.39 9.96
N LEU A 33 5.17 -5.64 11.24
CA LEU A 33 4.16 -5.69 12.29
C LEU A 33 3.38 -4.37 12.37
N VAL A 34 4.09 -3.23 12.43
CA VAL A 34 3.47 -1.89 12.48
C VAL A 34 2.61 -1.65 11.25
N ALA A 35 3.14 -1.90 10.03
CA ALA A 35 2.41 -1.67 8.79
C ALA A 35 1.15 -2.55 8.69
N VAL A 36 1.25 -3.85 9.02
CA VAL A 36 0.11 -4.78 8.96
C VAL A 36 -0.95 -4.43 10.00
N VAL A 37 -0.57 -4.06 11.23
CA VAL A 37 -1.54 -3.62 12.26
C VAL A 37 -2.28 -2.37 11.81
N ILE A 38 -1.58 -1.39 11.23
CA ILE A 38 -2.20 -0.18 10.69
C ILE A 38 -3.12 -0.52 9.51
N ALA A 39 -2.68 -1.36 8.58
CA ALA A 39 -3.50 -1.78 7.44
C ALA A 39 -4.77 -2.52 7.89
N LEU A 40 -4.69 -3.39 8.91
CA LEU A 40 -5.85 -4.06 9.50
C LEU A 40 -6.82 -3.06 10.15
N ALA A 41 -6.32 -2.07 10.89
CA ALA A 41 -7.14 -1.03 11.49
C ALA A 41 -7.87 -0.19 10.41
N LEU A 42 -7.14 0.22 9.35
CA LEU A 42 -7.72 0.93 8.22
C LEU A 42 -8.74 0.07 7.46
N SER A 43 -8.48 -1.22 7.25
CA SER A 43 -9.42 -2.15 6.60
C SER A 43 -10.69 -2.33 7.43
N THR A 44 -10.58 -2.37 8.76
CA THR A 44 -11.73 -2.42 9.67
C THR A 44 -12.55 -1.14 9.59
N LEU A 45 -11.90 0.02 9.58
CA LEU A 45 -12.54 1.32 9.37
C LEU A 45 -13.27 1.38 8.02
N TYR A 46 -12.63 0.92 6.94
CA TYR A 46 -13.24 0.81 5.62
C TYR A 46 -14.52 -0.05 5.68
N ALA A 47 -14.43 -1.25 6.26
CA ALA A 47 -15.57 -2.15 6.37
C ALA A 47 -16.72 -1.52 7.17
N ALA A 48 -16.42 -0.79 8.24
CA ALA A 48 -17.42 -0.07 9.02
C ALA A 48 -18.10 1.06 8.22
N LEU A 49 -17.31 1.86 7.47
CA LEU A 49 -17.85 2.93 6.60
C LEU A 49 -18.74 2.34 5.50
N MET A 50 -18.30 1.27 4.84
CA MET A 50 -19.09 0.60 3.81
C MET A 50 -20.37 -0.01 4.41
N GLY A 51 -20.28 -0.72 5.53
CA GLY A 51 -21.44 -1.31 6.18
C GLY A 51 -22.48 -0.29 6.66
N ALA A 52 -22.02 0.89 7.10
CA ALA A 52 -22.92 1.93 7.60
C ALA A 52 -23.57 2.77 6.48
N PHE A 53 -22.83 3.10 5.40
CA PHE A 53 -23.24 4.13 4.45
C PHE A 53 -23.47 3.65 3.01
N TRP A 54 -23.25 2.36 2.73
CA TRP A 54 -23.42 1.82 1.37
C TRP A 54 -24.80 2.07 0.79
N GLY A 55 -25.85 1.92 1.60
CA GLY A 55 -27.24 2.14 1.21
C GLY A 55 -27.65 3.61 1.02
N GLU A 56 -26.81 4.56 1.45
CA GLU A 56 -27.04 6.01 1.32
C GLU A 56 -26.42 6.59 0.04
N GLY A 57 -25.52 5.84 -0.60
CA GLY A 57 -24.86 6.24 -1.85
C GLY A 57 -25.81 6.21 -3.04
N LYS A 58 -25.66 7.18 -3.93
CA LYS A 58 -26.30 7.16 -5.25
C LYS A 58 -25.30 6.63 -6.27
N GLY A 59 -25.74 5.84 -7.25
CA GLY A 59 -24.85 5.27 -8.25
C GLY A 59 -24.36 3.87 -7.91
N GLY A 60 -23.18 3.51 -8.41
CA GLY A 60 -22.62 2.16 -8.26
C GLY A 60 -21.35 1.98 -9.10
N PHE A 61 -21.10 0.77 -9.61
CA PHE A 61 -19.91 0.44 -10.41
C PHE A 61 -20.23 0.16 -11.89
N GLY A 62 -21.46 0.47 -12.35
CA GLY A 62 -21.90 0.18 -13.71
C GLY A 62 -21.35 1.14 -14.78
N SER A 63 -21.04 2.36 -14.39
CA SER A 63 -20.47 3.39 -15.28
C SER A 63 -19.59 4.36 -14.52
N LEU A 64 -18.76 5.15 -15.22
CA LEU A 64 -17.97 6.22 -14.60
C LEU A 64 -18.87 7.28 -13.92
N ALA A 65 -20.03 7.57 -14.49
CA ALA A 65 -21.02 8.47 -13.91
C ALA A 65 -21.58 7.91 -12.59
N ASP A 66 -21.86 6.62 -12.53
CA ASP A 66 -22.34 5.95 -11.31
C ASP A 66 -21.27 5.95 -10.22
N VAL A 67 -20.00 5.70 -10.58
CA VAL A 67 -18.86 5.77 -9.64
C VAL A 67 -18.70 7.20 -9.11
N SER A 68 -18.83 8.21 -9.97
CA SER A 68 -18.78 9.62 -9.56
C SER A 68 -19.91 9.97 -8.59
N ALA A 69 -21.13 9.50 -8.87
CA ALA A 69 -22.28 9.71 -7.99
C ALA A 69 -22.13 9.00 -6.65
N LEU A 70 -21.53 7.80 -6.63
CA LEU A 70 -21.25 7.06 -5.40
C LEU A 70 -20.27 7.83 -4.50
N PHE A 71 -19.18 8.33 -5.07
CA PHE A 71 -18.17 9.08 -4.33
C PHE A 71 -18.57 10.56 -4.06
N ALA A 72 -19.71 11.03 -4.53
CA ALA A 72 -20.27 12.29 -4.08
C ALA A 72 -20.78 12.23 -2.63
N HIS A 73 -21.01 11.02 -2.07
CA HIS A 73 -21.35 10.85 -0.66
C HIS A 73 -20.07 10.90 0.20
N PRO A 74 -19.94 11.83 1.17
CA PRO A 74 -18.67 12.08 1.88
C PRO A 74 -18.11 10.86 2.64
N ALA A 75 -18.99 10.05 3.26
CA ALA A 75 -18.53 8.86 3.98
C ALA A 75 -18.03 7.75 3.03
N LEU A 76 -18.62 7.61 1.83
CA LEU A 76 -18.19 6.65 0.83
C LEU A 76 -16.89 7.12 0.15
N LEU A 77 -16.74 8.43 -0.06
CA LEU A 77 -15.47 9.03 -0.49
C LEU A 77 -14.35 8.77 0.54
N LEU A 78 -14.63 8.99 1.82
CA LEU A 78 -13.70 8.66 2.91
C LEU A 78 -13.35 7.16 2.90
N GLY A 79 -14.33 6.30 2.68
CA GLY A 79 -14.09 4.86 2.52
C GLY A 79 -13.13 4.57 1.37
N GLY A 80 -13.32 5.17 0.19
CA GLY A 80 -12.40 5.06 -0.94
C GLY A 80 -10.98 5.52 -0.60
N TRP A 81 -10.84 6.62 0.15
CA TRP A 81 -9.55 7.10 0.63
C TRP A 81 -8.89 6.12 1.58
N VAL A 82 -9.61 5.62 2.57
CA VAL A 82 -9.08 4.63 3.54
C VAL A 82 -8.70 3.32 2.86
N HIS A 83 -9.48 2.87 1.85
CA HIS A 83 -9.13 1.71 1.02
C HIS A 83 -7.77 1.91 0.34
N TYR A 84 -7.58 3.05 -0.33
CA TYR A 84 -6.32 3.43 -0.97
C TYR A 84 -5.16 3.38 0.03
N LEU A 85 -5.29 4.03 1.20
CA LEU A 85 -4.24 4.05 2.23
C LEU A 85 -3.86 2.64 2.73
N ALA A 86 -4.87 1.79 2.96
CA ALA A 86 -4.66 0.43 3.45
C ALA A 86 -3.94 -0.45 2.43
N PHE A 87 -4.40 -0.44 1.17
CA PHE A 87 -3.85 -1.29 0.12
C PHE A 87 -2.45 -0.85 -0.31
N ASP A 88 -2.19 0.45 -0.43
CA ASP A 88 -0.85 0.93 -0.75
C ASP A 88 0.16 0.59 0.34
N LEU A 89 -0.23 0.67 1.63
CA LEU A 89 0.62 0.24 2.74
C LEU A 89 0.90 -1.28 2.70
N LEU A 90 -0.06 -2.11 2.31
CA LEU A 90 0.13 -3.54 2.11
C LEU A 90 1.07 -3.83 0.93
N VAL A 91 0.92 -3.10 -0.18
CA VAL A 91 1.83 -3.19 -1.33
C VAL A 91 3.26 -2.81 -0.92
N GLY A 92 3.45 -1.68 -0.23
CA GLY A 92 4.76 -1.27 0.28
C GLY A 92 5.37 -2.26 1.27
N THR A 93 4.55 -2.91 2.09
CA THR A 93 4.99 -3.99 2.98
C THR A 93 5.52 -5.17 2.18
N TRP A 94 4.79 -5.60 1.15
CA TRP A 94 5.21 -6.66 0.24
C TRP A 94 6.48 -6.28 -0.54
N GLU A 95 6.58 -5.06 -1.07
CA GLU A 95 7.79 -4.57 -1.75
C GLU A 95 9.02 -4.70 -0.84
N ARG A 96 8.89 -4.31 0.43
CA ARG A 96 9.97 -4.42 1.40
C ARG A 96 10.38 -5.86 1.68
N GLU A 97 9.42 -6.78 1.82
CA GLU A 97 9.69 -8.20 2.09
C GLU A 97 10.35 -8.86 0.88
N GLU A 98 9.84 -8.62 -0.33
CA GLU A 98 10.41 -9.14 -1.56
C GLU A 98 11.81 -8.55 -1.82
N ALA A 99 12.01 -7.25 -1.56
CA ALA A 99 13.32 -6.60 -1.66
C ALA A 99 14.36 -7.26 -0.75
N ALA A 100 13.98 -7.57 0.49
CA ALA A 100 14.84 -8.29 1.42
C ALA A 100 15.15 -9.70 0.91
N ALA A 101 14.17 -10.43 0.40
CA ALA A 101 14.32 -11.79 -0.11
C ALA A 101 15.24 -11.90 -1.33
N ILE A 102 15.22 -10.90 -2.23
CA ILE A 102 16.09 -10.87 -3.43
C ILE A 102 17.42 -10.14 -3.19
N GLY A 103 17.70 -9.70 -1.97
CA GLY A 103 18.92 -8.98 -1.61
C GLY A 103 19.03 -7.60 -2.29
N LEU A 104 17.91 -6.92 -2.51
CA LEU A 104 17.87 -5.57 -3.03
C LEU A 104 18.30 -4.58 -1.95
N SER A 105 19.19 -3.62 -2.32
CA SER A 105 19.60 -2.56 -1.40
C SER A 105 18.40 -1.71 -0.93
N ARG A 106 18.39 -1.34 0.35
CA ARG A 106 17.37 -0.43 0.91
C ARG A 106 17.30 0.90 0.15
N TRP A 107 18.47 1.43 -0.26
CA TRP A 107 18.53 2.70 -0.98
C TRP A 107 17.82 2.66 -2.34
N LEU A 108 17.79 1.48 -2.98
CA LEU A 108 17.04 1.26 -4.20
C LEU A 108 15.55 1.04 -3.94
N LEU A 109 15.17 0.52 -2.78
CA LEU A 109 13.79 0.35 -2.38
C LEU A 109 13.12 1.69 -2.02
N LEU A 110 13.84 2.64 -1.38
CA LEU A 110 13.25 3.89 -0.91
C LEU A 110 12.48 4.69 -1.99
N PRO A 111 13.01 4.89 -3.21
CA PRO A 111 12.24 5.56 -4.26
C PRO A 111 10.97 4.79 -4.67
N CYS A 112 11.00 3.44 -4.65
CA CYS A 112 9.81 2.64 -4.91
C CYS A 112 8.75 2.89 -3.83
N LEU A 113 9.11 2.79 -2.53
CA LEU A 113 8.21 3.07 -1.42
C LEU A 113 7.64 4.48 -1.47
N GLY A 114 8.48 5.48 -1.78
CA GLY A 114 8.03 6.87 -1.92
C GLY A 114 7.02 7.05 -3.05
N LEU A 115 7.25 6.43 -4.20
CA LEU A 115 6.32 6.46 -5.32
C LEU A 115 5.06 5.63 -5.05
N THR A 116 5.17 4.49 -4.37
CA THR A 116 4.01 3.69 -3.96
C THR A 116 3.15 4.47 -2.97
N PHE A 117 3.76 5.16 -2.01
CA PHE A 117 3.03 6.04 -1.10
C PHE A 117 2.26 7.17 -1.81
N MET A 118 2.86 7.78 -2.86
CA MET A 118 2.27 8.94 -3.54
C MET A 118 1.34 8.56 -4.70
N PHE A 119 1.70 7.51 -5.44
CA PHE A 119 1.09 7.15 -6.71
C PHE A 119 0.81 5.64 -6.83
N GLY A 120 0.81 4.89 -5.73
CA GLY A 120 0.48 3.47 -5.67
C GLY A 120 1.08 2.62 -6.81
N PRO A 121 0.31 2.40 -7.89
CA PRO A 121 0.72 1.55 -9.01
C PRO A 121 2.03 1.95 -9.68
N VAL A 122 2.40 3.24 -9.69
CA VAL A 122 3.65 3.72 -10.32
C VAL A 122 4.88 3.24 -9.54
N GLY A 123 4.82 3.31 -8.20
CA GLY A 123 5.90 2.80 -7.35
C GLY A 123 6.05 1.30 -7.48
N TRP A 124 4.92 0.58 -7.47
CA TRP A 124 4.91 -0.87 -7.68
C TRP A 124 5.49 -1.28 -9.04
N LEU A 125 5.17 -0.57 -10.13
CA LEU A 125 5.75 -0.82 -11.45
C LEU A 125 7.26 -0.61 -11.46
N LEU A 126 7.77 0.45 -10.83
CA LEU A 126 9.20 0.68 -10.70
C LEU A 126 9.87 -0.47 -9.92
N PHE A 127 9.27 -0.88 -8.81
CA PHE A 127 9.76 -2.01 -8.02
C PHE A 127 9.79 -3.30 -8.84
N MET A 128 8.75 -3.60 -9.61
CA MET A 128 8.69 -4.78 -10.48
C MET A 128 9.78 -4.78 -11.55
N ALA A 129 10.08 -3.63 -12.15
CA ALA A 129 11.19 -3.49 -13.09
C ALA A 129 12.55 -3.80 -12.42
N MET A 130 12.80 -3.22 -11.24
CA MET A 130 14.02 -3.49 -10.46
C MET A 130 14.14 -4.96 -10.05
N ARG A 131 13.05 -5.56 -9.60
CA ARG A 131 12.95 -6.98 -9.24
C ARG A 131 13.30 -7.89 -10.42
N PHE A 132 12.76 -7.58 -11.59
CA PHE A 132 13.05 -8.34 -12.82
C PHE A 132 14.53 -8.29 -13.18
N VAL A 133 15.13 -7.10 -13.22
CA VAL A 133 16.56 -6.91 -13.51
C VAL A 133 17.40 -7.68 -12.47
N ARG A 134 17.11 -7.55 -11.19
CA ARG A 134 17.85 -8.23 -10.12
C ARG A 134 17.82 -9.75 -10.24
N LYS A 135 16.64 -10.33 -10.52
CA LYS A 135 16.49 -11.79 -10.70
C LYS A 135 17.16 -12.29 -12.00
N ALA A 136 17.15 -11.51 -13.07
CA ALA A 136 17.85 -11.86 -14.31
C ALA A 136 19.38 -11.91 -14.09
N THR A 137 19.92 -10.91 -13.41
CA THR A 137 21.36 -10.86 -13.09
C THR A 137 21.80 -12.01 -12.17
N SER A 138 20.98 -12.34 -11.17
CA SER A 138 21.32 -13.44 -10.25
C SER A 138 21.38 -14.80 -10.96
N ARG A 139 20.49 -15.06 -11.92
CA ARG A 139 20.50 -16.30 -12.72
C ARG A 139 21.73 -16.43 -13.63
N GLN A 140 22.30 -15.32 -14.10
CA GLN A 140 23.51 -15.33 -14.95
C GLN A 140 24.79 -15.60 -14.16
N LEU A 141 24.75 -15.40 -12.83
CA LEU A 141 25.89 -15.58 -11.95
C LEU A 141 25.92 -16.97 -11.30
N GLU A 142 24.88 -17.81 -11.46
CA GLU A 142 24.94 -19.21 -11.05
C GLU A 142 25.81 -19.97 -12.08
N PRO A 143 27.01 -20.52 -11.70
CA PRO A 143 27.79 -21.36 -12.59
C PRO A 143 26.94 -22.58 -12.97
N VAL A 144 26.99 -22.97 -14.25
CA VAL A 144 26.48 -24.26 -14.70
C VAL A 144 27.26 -25.33 -13.94
N ALA A 145 26.78 -25.69 -12.73
CA ALA A 145 27.30 -26.79 -11.96
C ALA A 145 26.72 -28.09 -12.58
N GLY A 146 27.52 -28.77 -13.38
CA GLY A 146 27.19 -30.12 -13.74
C GLY A 146 27.46 -30.52 -15.19
N THR A 147 28.66 -30.90 -15.52
CA THR A 147 28.91 -32.11 -16.33
C THR A 147 30.07 -32.87 -15.71
#